data_acb2d2bc92290bfa1764f5bf88576e1b
#
_entry.id   acb2d2bc92290bfa1764f5bf88576e1b
#
_cell.length_a   1.000
_cell.length_b   1.000
_cell.length_c   1.000
_cell.angle_alpha   90.00
_cell.angle_beta   90.00
_cell.angle_gamma   90.00
#
_symmetry.space_group_name_H-M   'P 1'
#
loop_
_entity.id
_entity.type
_entity.pdbx_description
1 polymer ?
#
loop_
_entity_poly.entity_id
_entity_poly.type
_entity_poly.pdbx_seq_one_letter_code
_entity_poly.pdbx_strand_id
1 'polypeptide(L)'
;PKNNLVVVGDDDQSIYKFRGASVSNILQFKKDFPKAKEIVLVKNYRSRQNLLDLSYRFIQLNNPNRLECKLNSGKTKNNCLDKKLIAQNKGEGVIEVIEGEDVQDETRKIISKIEEIKEKNKEVSWNDFGILVRANDSAREICARLDKAGLPYIFLASRGLYVKPIIIDVISYFKLLDNYHESIALYRVLNLPVFNFSHKEIVDFNYIAYKKAWSLFSALNSLHGKMGIEVQAKVDRLLQLIERHTALVKIKTVGEIYLSFLNDSGYLELLTRQDEKDSQESIGYLNQFLKRIQKFEAASDDKSVRAFLEELNLEIDSGEQGTISPDLEAGPEAIRIMTVHGSKGLEFKYTFIANLVDKRFPTIERKEQIEIPAPLIKEILPEGDF
;
A
#
# COMPACT_ATOMS: atom_id res chain seq x y z
N PRO A 1 9.34 -22.94 26.01
CA PRO A 1 10.15 -21.97 25.25
C PRO A 1 10.50 -20.82 26.19
N LYS A 2 11.77 -20.47 26.31
CA LYS A 2 12.18 -19.27 27.05
C LYS A 2 11.61 -18.10 26.31
N ASN A 3 10.82 -17.26 26.99
CA ASN A 3 10.19 -16.04 26.41
C ASN A 3 11.28 -15.04 25.99
N ASN A 4 11.91 -15.26 24.85
CA ASN A 4 12.89 -14.36 24.25
C ASN A 4 12.17 -13.58 23.16
N LEU A 5 11.30 -12.63 23.59
CA LEU A 5 10.47 -11.81 22.71
C LEU A 5 10.80 -10.34 22.94
N VAL A 6 11.04 -9.61 21.86
CA VAL A 6 11.20 -8.14 21.83
C VAL A 6 10.10 -7.55 20.97
N VAL A 7 9.38 -6.58 21.52
CA VAL A 7 8.31 -5.85 20.82
C VAL A 7 8.70 -4.38 20.76
N VAL A 8 8.53 -3.77 19.59
CA VAL A 8 8.79 -2.35 19.35
C VAL A 8 7.50 -1.70 18.85
N GLY A 9 7.16 -0.54 19.38
CA GLY A 9 5.97 0.19 18.95
C GLY A 9 6.01 1.66 19.32
N ASP A 10 5.22 2.46 18.63
CA ASP A 10 5.03 3.89 18.87
C ASP A 10 3.58 4.27 18.53
N ASP A 11 2.81 4.60 19.57
CA ASP A 11 1.41 5.01 19.45
C ASP A 11 1.24 6.34 18.72
N ASP A 12 2.19 7.26 18.89
CA ASP A 12 2.17 8.58 18.22
C ASP A 12 2.34 8.44 16.69
N GLN A 13 2.82 7.28 16.22
CA GLN A 13 2.91 6.92 14.79
C GLN A 13 1.81 5.95 14.34
N SER A 14 0.82 5.67 15.19
CA SER A 14 -0.28 4.75 14.87
C SER A 14 -1.37 5.44 14.03
N ILE A 15 -1.04 5.77 12.77
CA ILE A 15 -1.93 6.51 11.86
C ILE A 15 -2.82 5.60 11.00
N TYR A 16 -2.79 4.27 11.19
CA TYR A 16 -3.59 3.29 10.44
C TYR A 16 -4.74 2.70 11.28
N LYS A 17 -5.27 3.44 12.25
CA LYS A 17 -6.39 2.98 13.09
C LYS A 17 -7.59 2.50 12.25
N PHE A 18 -7.90 3.18 11.16
CA PHE A 18 -8.95 2.81 10.22
C PHE A 18 -8.72 1.46 9.49
N ARG A 19 -7.56 0.83 9.70
CA ARG A 19 -7.20 -0.53 9.23
C ARG A 19 -7.02 -1.51 10.39
N GLY A 20 -7.60 -1.25 11.55
CA GLY A 20 -7.49 -2.12 12.72
C GLY A 20 -6.17 -2.03 13.49
N ALA A 21 -5.27 -1.09 13.14
CA ALA A 21 -4.07 -0.86 13.95
C ALA A 21 -4.47 -0.27 15.30
N SER A 22 -4.23 -1.00 16.39
CA SER A 22 -4.61 -0.62 17.72
C SER A 22 -3.41 -0.36 18.64
N VAL A 23 -3.45 0.75 19.37
CA VAL A 23 -2.53 1.07 20.46
C VAL A 23 -2.69 0.08 21.61
N SER A 24 -3.86 -0.53 21.76
CA SER A 24 -4.18 -1.51 22.79
C SER A 24 -3.23 -2.72 22.76
N ASN A 25 -2.68 -3.08 21.59
CA ASN A 25 -1.74 -4.20 21.45
C ASN A 25 -0.48 -4.01 22.31
N ILE A 26 0.05 -2.78 22.40
CA ILE A 26 1.22 -2.47 23.25
C ILE A 26 0.85 -2.55 24.72
N LEU A 27 -0.34 -2.03 25.08
CA LEU A 27 -0.86 -2.10 26.45
C LEU A 27 -1.15 -3.55 26.87
N GLN A 28 -1.73 -4.35 25.96
CA GLN A 28 -2.01 -5.75 26.18
C GLN A 28 -0.72 -6.56 26.39
N PHE A 29 0.30 -6.31 25.58
CA PHE A 29 1.61 -6.94 25.75
C PHE A 29 2.15 -6.76 27.18
N LYS A 30 2.00 -5.58 27.77
CA LYS A 30 2.44 -5.33 29.14
C LYS A 30 1.62 -6.09 30.18
N LYS A 31 0.31 -6.30 29.93
CA LYS A 31 -0.56 -7.13 30.79
C LYS A 31 -0.16 -8.62 30.71
N ASP A 32 0.13 -9.09 29.48
CA ASP A 32 0.50 -10.49 29.23
C ASP A 32 1.91 -10.82 29.74
N PHE A 33 2.82 -9.83 29.68
CA PHE A 33 4.22 -9.95 30.11
C PHE A 33 4.60 -8.89 31.16
N PRO A 34 4.08 -8.96 32.40
CA PRO A 34 4.29 -7.93 33.42
C PRO A 34 5.76 -7.71 33.80
N LYS A 35 6.61 -8.73 33.62
CA LYS A 35 8.05 -8.68 33.89
C LYS A 35 8.89 -8.17 32.72
N ALA A 36 8.27 -7.84 31.58
CA ALA A 36 8.98 -7.30 30.42
C ALA A 36 9.63 -5.95 30.78
N LYS A 37 10.90 -5.79 30.41
CA LYS A 37 11.66 -4.55 30.58
C LYS A 37 11.18 -3.55 29.52
N GLU A 38 10.84 -2.36 29.97
CA GLU A 38 10.52 -1.22 29.09
C GLU A 38 11.79 -0.38 28.83
N ILE A 39 12.01 -0.06 27.58
CA ILE A 39 13.11 0.81 27.14
C ILE A 39 12.51 1.89 26.22
N VAL A 40 12.71 3.16 26.55
CA VAL A 40 12.28 4.28 25.74
C VAL A 40 13.45 4.77 24.90
N LEU A 41 13.24 4.87 23.59
CA LEU A 41 14.22 5.43 22.66
C LEU A 41 13.90 6.90 22.44
N VAL A 42 14.67 7.80 23.06
CA VAL A 42 14.46 9.26 23.01
C VAL A 42 15.43 9.99 22.09
N LYS A 43 16.52 9.35 21.66
CA LYS A 43 17.50 9.98 20.77
C LYS A 43 16.98 9.97 19.33
N ASN A 44 16.88 11.14 18.71
CA ASN A 44 16.45 11.30 17.32
C ASN A 44 17.62 11.79 16.47
N TYR A 45 17.92 11.06 15.39
CA TYR A 45 19.02 11.33 14.46
C TYR A 45 18.53 11.92 13.13
N ARG A 46 17.21 12.09 12.96
CA ARG A 46 16.57 12.56 11.73
C ARG A 46 16.37 14.08 11.75
N SER A 47 15.63 14.57 12.73
CA SER A 47 15.10 15.94 12.76
C SER A 47 15.85 16.86 13.70
N ARG A 48 15.67 18.18 13.51
CA ARG A 48 16.17 19.22 14.40
C ARG A 48 15.26 19.40 15.62
N GLN A 49 15.80 19.96 16.72
CA GLN A 49 15.06 20.03 17.99
C GLN A 49 13.76 20.84 17.90
N ASN A 50 13.79 21.98 17.21
CA ASN A 50 12.60 22.83 17.08
C ASN A 50 11.43 22.11 16.33
N LEU A 51 11.73 21.25 15.36
CA LEU A 51 10.73 20.41 14.67
C LEU A 51 10.15 19.35 15.62
N LEU A 52 11.02 18.71 16.42
CA LEU A 52 10.60 17.71 17.41
C LEU A 52 9.74 18.36 18.50
N ASP A 53 10.11 19.53 18.98
CA ASP A 53 9.34 20.27 20.00
C ASP A 53 7.97 20.72 19.46
N LEU A 54 7.89 21.13 18.19
CA LEU A 54 6.61 21.45 17.54
C LEU A 54 5.70 20.22 17.45
N SER A 55 6.25 19.11 16.95
CA SER A 55 5.53 17.85 16.82
C SER A 55 5.07 17.31 18.18
N TYR A 56 5.93 17.38 19.19
CA TYR A 56 5.60 16.95 20.54
C TYR A 56 4.48 17.77 21.16
N ARG A 57 4.50 19.11 20.97
CA ARG A 57 3.40 19.98 21.42
C ARG A 57 2.08 19.64 20.73
N PHE A 58 2.13 19.39 19.43
CA PHE A 58 0.94 19.07 18.65
C PHE A 58 0.35 17.73 19.07
N ILE A 59 1.16 16.68 19.23
CA ILE A 59 0.66 15.35 19.56
C ILE A 59 0.04 15.26 20.96
N GLN A 60 0.38 16.21 21.86
CA GLN A 60 -0.22 16.27 23.19
C GLN A 60 -1.73 16.58 23.17
N LEU A 61 -2.26 17.07 22.05
CA LEU A 61 -3.71 17.21 21.86
C LEU A 61 -4.45 15.86 21.97
N ASN A 62 -3.76 14.74 21.78
CA ASN A 62 -4.31 13.39 21.93
C ASN A 62 -4.30 12.88 23.41
N ASN A 63 -3.82 13.68 24.38
CA ASN A 63 -3.90 13.31 25.78
C ASN A 63 -5.37 13.28 26.25
N PRO A 64 -5.78 12.35 27.15
CA PRO A 64 -4.95 11.39 27.91
C PRO A 64 -4.73 10.04 27.19
N ASN A 65 -5.13 9.88 25.94
CA ASN A 65 -5.15 8.59 25.23
C ASN A 65 -3.76 8.07 24.83
N ARG A 66 -2.73 8.92 24.88
CA ARG A 66 -1.37 8.53 24.55
C ARG A 66 -0.79 7.54 25.55
N LEU A 67 0.04 6.62 25.03
CA LEU A 67 0.75 5.60 25.80
C LEU A 67 1.54 6.20 26.98
N GLU A 68 2.19 7.34 26.74
CA GLU A 68 2.93 8.11 27.76
C GLU A 68 2.05 8.43 28.98
N CYS A 69 0.83 8.90 28.76
CA CYS A 69 -0.12 9.20 29.84
C CYS A 69 -0.66 7.93 30.53
N LYS A 70 -1.05 6.93 29.74
CA LYS A 70 -1.62 5.67 30.24
C LYS A 70 -0.63 4.86 31.07
N LEU A 71 0.63 4.77 30.63
CA LEU A 71 1.67 4.04 31.37
C LEU A 71 2.17 4.81 32.60
N ASN A 72 1.97 6.11 32.65
CA ASN A 72 2.35 6.95 33.78
C ASN A 72 1.22 7.08 34.83
N SER A 73 0.02 6.64 34.52
CA SER A 73 -1.11 6.67 35.47
C SER A 73 -0.76 5.87 36.74
N GLY A 74 -0.70 6.54 37.90
CA GLY A 74 -0.38 5.94 39.19
C GLY A 74 1.11 5.74 39.47
N LYS A 75 2.02 6.21 38.61
CA LYS A 75 3.48 6.19 38.88
C LYS A 75 3.98 7.47 39.52
N THR A 76 5.01 7.35 40.36
CA THR A 76 5.74 8.50 40.91
C THR A 76 6.61 9.14 39.84
N LYS A 77 6.89 10.48 39.96
CA LYS A 77 7.66 11.26 38.99
C LYS A 77 8.99 10.61 38.53
N ASN A 78 9.63 9.86 39.40
CA ASN A 78 10.94 9.23 39.12
C ASN A 78 10.84 7.99 38.20
N ASN A 79 9.63 7.46 37.97
CA ASN A 79 9.39 6.27 37.15
C ASN A 79 8.49 6.54 35.95
N CYS A 80 8.23 7.82 35.62
CA CYS A 80 7.43 8.20 34.49
C CYS A 80 8.17 7.93 33.19
N LEU A 81 7.46 7.39 32.21
CA LEU A 81 7.92 7.24 30.84
C LEU A 81 7.87 8.60 30.16
N ASP A 82 8.99 9.09 29.66
CA ASP A 82 9.10 10.33 28.90
C ASP A 82 9.39 9.98 27.43
N LYS A 83 8.51 10.40 26.54
CA LYS A 83 8.63 10.21 25.08
C LYS A 83 9.16 11.43 24.36
N LYS A 84 9.53 12.50 25.08
CA LYS A 84 10.09 13.69 24.47
C LYS A 84 11.42 13.35 23.77
N LEU A 85 11.47 13.56 22.46
CA LEU A 85 12.63 13.24 21.64
C LEU A 85 13.71 14.32 21.77
N ILE A 86 14.97 13.88 21.75
CA ILE A 86 16.17 14.73 21.83
C ILE A 86 16.92 14.61 20.50
N ALA A 87 17.01 15.72 19.77
CA ALA A 87 17.75 15.77 18.52
C ALA A 87 19.25 15.55 18.73
N GLN A 88 19.84 14.69 17.90
CA GLN A 88 21.30 14.55 17.83
C GLN A 88 21.89 15.46 16.75
N ASN A 89 21.07 15.91 15.81
CA ASN A 89 21.47 16.86 14.77
C ASN A 89 21.49 18.30 15.31
N LYS A 90 22.59 18.99 15.10
CA LYS A 90 22.78 20.38 15.55
C LYS A 90 22.12 21.39 14.61
N GLY A 91 21.78 22.57 15.11
CA GLY A 91 21.17 23.69 14.39
C GLY A 91 19.63 23.63 14.42
N GLU A 92 19.00 24.60 13.79
CA GLU A 92 17.55 24.73 13.72
C GLU A 92 17.02 24.28 12.37
N GLY A 93 15.84 23.68 12.34
CA GLY A 93 15.09 23.39 11.14
C GLY A 93 14.28 24.61 10.72
N VAL A 94 14.10 24.80 9.42
CA VAL A 94 13.26 25.86 8.88
C VAL A 94 11.79 25.41 8.93
N ILE A 95 10.93 26.27 9.48
CA ILE A 95 9.48 26.07 9.52
C ILE A 95 8.87 27.33 8.91
N GLU A 96 8.22 27.16 7.76
CA GLU A 96 7.57 28.26 7.05
C GLU A 96 6.09 27.93 6.80
N VAL A 97 5.23 28.95 6.82
CA VAL A 97 3.83 28.84 6.43
C VAL A 97 3.69 29.49 5.05
N ILE A 98 3.15 28.73 4.10
CA ILE A 98 2.84 29.19 2.76
C ILE A 98 1.32 29.39 2.68
N GLU A 99 0.87 30.63 2.60
CA GLU A 99 -0.54 30.98 2.47
C GLU A 99 -0.89 31.23 1.00
N GLY A 100 -1.92 30.54 0.50
CA GLY A 100 -2.49 30.74 -0.85
C GLY A 100 -3.91 31.30 -0.77
N GLU A 101 -4.29 32.13 -1.72
CA GLU A 101 -5.68 32.60 -1.86
C GLU A 101 -6.61 31.45 -2.29
N ASP A 102 -6.08 30.54 -3.07
CA ASP A 102 -6.74 29.31 -3.51
C ASP A 102 -5.70 28.17 -3.68
N VAL A 103 -6.18 26.97 -4.07
CA VAL A 103 -5.33 25.78 -4.29
C VAL A 103 -4.31 26.02 -5.40
N GLN A 104 -4.64 26.83 -6.40
CA GLN A 104 -3.72 27.12 -7.51
C GLN A 104 -2.60 28.05 -7.08
N ASP A 105 -2.91 29.06 -6.27
CA ASP A 105 -1.93 29.98 -5.72
C ASP A 105 -1.02 29.28 -4.70
N GLU A 106 -1.59 28.47 -3.80
CA GLU A 106 -0.82 27.62 -2.88
C GLU A 106 0.17 26.74 -3.65
N THR A 107 -0.33 26.02 -4.66
CA THR A 107 0.50 25.11 -5.47
C THR A 107 1.62 25.88 -6.19
N ARG A 108 1.31 27.04 -6.75
CA ARG A 108 2.30 27.92 -7.41
C ARG A 108 3.40 28.32 -6.44
N LYS A 109 3.05 28.73 -5.23
CA LYS A 109 4.00 29.15 -4.20
C LYS A 109 4.88 27.98 -3.70
N ILE A 110 4.31 26.78 -3.57
CA ILE A 110 5.06 25.57 -3.25
C ILE A 110 6.12 25.30 -4.33
N ILE A 111 5.73 25.32 -5.61
CA ILE A 111 6.65 25.06 -6.72
C ILE A 111 7.74 26.12 -6.77
N SER A 112 7.40 27.41 -6.69
CA SER A 112 8.38 28.49 -6.65
C SER A 112 9.36 28.34 -5.49
N LYS A 113 8.89 27.86 -4.32
CA LYS A 113 9.77 27.59 -3.19
C LYS A 113 10.74 26.44 -3.42
N ILE A 114 10.28 25.38 -4.09
CA ILE A 114 11.13 24.25 -4.50
C ILE A 114 12.22 24.71 -5.46
N GLU A 115 11.85 25.51 -6.47
CA GLU A 115 12.80 26.09 -7.44
C GLU A 115 13.81 26.99 -6.73
N GLU A 116 13.36 27.88 -5.85
CA GLU A 116 14.23 28.75 -5.05
C GLU A 116 15.28 27.97 -4.24
N ILE A 117 14.84 26.89 -3.56
CA ILE A 117 15.73 26.03 -2.77
C ILE A 117 16.76 25.35 -3.68
N LYS A 118 16.32 24.84 -4.83
CA LYS A 118 17.19 24.17 -5.82
C LYS A 118 18.21 25.12 -6.43
N GLU A 119 17.81 26.36 -6.72
CA GLU A 119 18.70 27.40 -7.24
C GLU A 119 19.76 27.82 -6.23
N LYS A 120 19.36 28.02 -4.97
CA LYS A 120 20.27 28.40 -3.89
C LYS A 120 21.27 27.31 -3.52
N ASN A 121 20.92 26.05 -3.70
CA ASN A 121 21.79 24.93 -3.38
C ASN A 121 21.71 23.84 -4.45
N LYS A 122 22.68 23.86 -5.35
CA LYS A 122 22.77 22.93 -6.47
C LYS A 122 23.03 21.47 -6.07
N GLU A 123 23.49 21.22 -4.83
CA GLU A 123 23.71 19.86 -4.31
C GLU A 123 22.40 19.19 -3.86
N VAL A 124 21.30 19.92 -3.75
CA VAL A 124 19.99 19.37 -3.38
C VAL A 124 19.47 18.54 -4.54
N SER A 125 19.15 17.27 -4.29
CA SER A 125 18.51 16.37 -5.26
C SER A 125 16.99 16.63 -5.31
N TRP A 126 16.34 16.32 -6.45
CA TRP A 126 14.88 16.29 -6.51
C TRP A 126 14.27 15.25 -5.57
N ASN A 127 15.02 14.20 -5.22
CA ASN A 127 14.61 13.19 -4.24
C ASN A 127 14.54 13.73 -2.80
N ASP A 128 15.18 14.88 -2.52
CA ASP A 128 15.14 15.52 -1.19
C ASP A 128 13.77 16.16 -0.89
N PHE A 129 12.90 16.29 -1.89
CA PHE A 129 11.60 16.96 -1.75
C PHE A 129 10.44 15.96 -1.64
N GLY A 130 9.64 16.13 -0.59
CA GLY A 130 8.37 15.44 -0.39
C GLY A 130 7.20 16.39 -0.31
N ILE A 131 6.15 16.20 -1.12
CA ILE A 131 4.89 16.94 -1.03
C ILE A 131 3.82 15.98 -0.50
N LEU A 132 3.32 16.27 0.69
CA LEU A 132 2.38 15.44 1.42
C LEU A 132 0.98 16.02 1.31
N VAL A 133 0.02 15.17 0.93
CA VAL A 133 -1.40 15.53 0.83
C VAL A 133 -2.25 14.61 1.72
N ARG A 134 -3.45 15.05 2.09
CA ARG A 134 -4.37 14.22 2.87
C ARG A 134 -5.00 13.10 2.04
N ALA A 135 -5.37 13.39 0.79
CA ALA A 135 -6.01 12.46 -0.13
C ALA A 135 -5.42 12.59 -1.54
N ASN A 136 -5.50 11.53 -2.34
CA ASN A 136 -4.93 11.49 -3.69
C ASN A 136 -5.51 12.56 -4.62
N ASP A 137 -6.80 12.88 -4.46
CA ASP A 137 -7.44 13.92 -5.28
C ASP A 137 -6.81 15.31 -5.09
N SER A 138 -6.28 15.59 -3.89
CA SER A 138 -5.59 16.84 -3.60
C SER A 138 -4.24 16.97 -4.33
N ALA A 139 -3.67 15.87 -4.82
CA ALA A 139 -2.41 15.89 -5.55
C ALA A 139 -2.57 16.28 -7.04
N ARG A 140 -3.77 16.22 -7.62
CA ARG A 140 -3.98 16.43 -9.04
C ARG A 140 -3.52 17.80 -9.54
N GLU A 141 -3.88 18.85 -8.80
CA GLU A 141 -3.46 20.22 -9.16
C GLU A 141 -1.95 20.39 -9.06
N ILE A 142 -1.34 19.78 -8.03
CA ILE A 142 0.11 19.80 -7.84
C ILE A 142 0.82 19.12 -9.01
N CYS A 143 0.36 17.93 -9.41
CA CYS A 143 0.90 17.18 -10.54
C CYS A 143 0.78 17.99 -11.85
N ALA A 144 -0.41 18.52 -12.15
CA ALA A 144 -0.63 19.32 -13.35
C ALA A 144 0.27 20.57 -13.42
N ARG A 145 0.55 21.18 -12.28
CA ARG A 145 1.46 22.34 -12.20
C ARG A 145 2.93 21.95 -12.37
N LEU A 146 3.36 20.84 -11.80
CA LEU A 146 4.73 20.32 -11.99
C LEU A 146 4.96 19.93 -13.45
N ASP A 147 3.98 19.28 -14.09
CA ASP A 147 4.01 19.01 -15.55
C ASP A 147 4.20 20.30 -16.36
N LYS A 148 3.42 21.34 -16.03
CA LYS A 148 3.52 22.65 -16.71
C LYS A 148 4.85 23.36 -16.47
N ALA A 149 5.45 23.16 -15.28
CA ALA A 149 6.77 23.69 -14.94
C ALA A 149 7.92 22.86 -15.51
N GLY A 150 7.65 21.67 -16.07
CA GLY A 150 8.68 20.73 -16.56
C GLY A 150 9.53 20.13 -15.45
N LEU A 151 9.02 20.09 -14.22
CA LEU A 151 9.75 19.56 -13.07
C LEU A 151 9.51 18.05 -12.92
N PRO A 152 10.57 17.26 -12.68
CA PRO A 152 10.42 15.83 -12.53
C PRO A 152 9.72 15.49 -11.21
N TYR A 153 8.65 14.69 -11.26
CA TYR A 153 7.95 14.21 -10.08
C TYR A 153 7.47 12.76 -10.23
N ILE A 154 7.26 12.11 -9.10
CA ILE A 154 6.60 10.80 -9.00
C ILE A 154 5.44 10.94 -8.05
N PHE A 155 4.22 10.71 -8.53
CA PHE A 155 3.04 10.64 -7.70
C PHE A 155 2.84 9.21 -7.19
N LEU A 156 3.10 9.03 -5.89
CA LEU A 156 2.88 7.77 -5.20
C LEU A 156 1.45 7.72 -4.69
N ALA A 157 0.52 7.39 -5.59
CA ALA A 157 -0.85 7.12 -5.19
C ALA A 157 -0.85 5.95 -4.19
N SER A 158 -1.43 6.15 -3.01
CA SER A 158 -1.50 5.14 -1.95
C SER A 158 -2.53 4.03 -2.23
N ARG A 159 -2.67 3.61 -3.50
CA ARG A 159 -3.29 2.33 -3.80
C ARG A 159 -2.18 1.30 -3.73
N GLY A 160 -2.32 0.38 -2.80
CA GLY A 160 -1.30 -0.63 -2.55
C GLY A 160 -0.99 -1.49 -3.78
N LEU A 161 0.08 -2.24 -3.71
CA LEU A 161 0.53 -3.10 -4.79
C LEU A 161 -0.56 -4.09 -5.24
N TYR A 162 -1.31 -4.65 -4.28
CA TYR A 162 -2.34 -5.69 -4.54
C TYR A 162 -3.59 -5.18 -5.25
N VAL A 163 -3.81 -3.85 -5.32
CA VAL A 163 -4.92 -3.27 -6.07
C VAL A 163 -4.53 -2.72 -7.44
N LYS A 164 -3.26 -2.86 -7.83
CA LYS A 164 -2.82 -2.52 -9.18
C LYS A 164 -3.40 -3.52 -10.19
N PRO A 165 -3.98 -3.06 -11.32
CA PRO A 165 -4.62 -3.95 -12.29
C PRO A 165 -3.75 -5.13 -12.69
N ILE A 166 -2.49 -4.86 -13.02
CA ILE A 166 -1.52 -5.89 -13.45
C ILE A 166 -1.24 -6.94 -12.35
N ILE A 167 -1.27 -6.54 -11.08
CA ILE A 167 -1.06 -7.47 -9.95
C ILE A 167 -2.34 -8.28 -9.68
N ILE A 168 -3.52 -7.65 -9.81
CA ILE A 168 -4.78 -8.37 -9.72
C ILE A 168 -4.88 -9.42 -10.83
N ASP A 169 -4.33 -9.15 -12.02
CA ASP A 169 -4.27 -10.11 -13.13
C ASP A 169 -3.48 -11.36 -12.74
N VAL A 170 -2.29 -11.17 -12.16
CA VAL A 170 -1.45 -12.28 -11.66
C VAL A 170 -2.13 -13.04 -10.52
N ILE A 171 -2.68 -12.32 -9.53
CA ILE A 171 -3.40 -12.94 -8.40
C ILE A 171 -4.60 -13.75 -8.91
N SER A 172 -5.33 -13.22 -9.88
CA SER A 172 -6.47 -13.95 -10.48
C SER A 172 -6.02 -15.20 -11.22
N TYR A 173 -4.88 -15.15 -11.91
CA TYR A 173 -4.32 -16.34 -12.52
C TYR A 173 -3.90 -17.38 -11.48
N PHE A 174 -3.27 -16.99 -10.38
CA PHE A 174 -2.94 -17.90 -9.29
C PHE A 174 -4.18 -18.52 -8.65
N LYS A 175 -5.22 -17.74 -8.40
CA LYS A 175 -6.51 -18.25 -7.90
C LYS A 175 -7.12 -19.26 -8.84
N LEU A 176 -7.01 -19.03 -10.14
CA LEU A 176 -7.49 -19.96 -11.15
C LEU A 176 -6.70 -21.28 -11.14
N LEU A 177 -5.39 -21.25 -10.90
CA LEU A 177 -4.57 -22.46 -10.77
C LEU A 177 -4.86 -23.25 -9.49
N ASP A 178 -5.23 -22.57 -8.40
CA ASP A 178 -5.65 -23.21 -7.15
C ASP A 178 -7.07 -23.82 -7.28
N ASN A 179 -7.98 -23.08 -7.94
CA ASN A 179 -9.36 -23.52 -8.15
C ASN A 179 -9.93 -23.02 -9.50
N TYR A 180 -9.99 -23.88 -10.52
CA TYR A 180 -10.51 -23.48 -11.84
C TYR A 180 -12.00 -23.09 -11.84
N HIS A 181 -12.76 -23.43 -10.81
CA HIS A 181 -14.18 -23.09 -10.72
C HIS A 181 -14.42 -21.68 -10.16
N GLU A 182 -13.36 -20.94 -9.81
CA GLU A 182 -13.47 -19.54 -9.41
C GLU A 182 -13.75 -18.65 -10.63
N SER A 183 -15.03 -18.46 -10.93
CA SER A 183 -15.51 -17.79 -12.14
C SER A 183 -15.04 -16.32 -12.22
N ILE A 184 -14.88 -15.62 -11.10
CA ILE A 184 -14.41 -14.23 -11.07
C ILE A 184 -12.96 -14.16 -11.54
N ALA A 185 -12.11 -15.07 -11.07
CA ALA A 185 -10.72 -15.16 -11.48
C ALA A 185 -10.60 -15.48 -12.97
N LEU A 186 -11.36 -16.48 -13.46
CA LEU A 186 -11.36 -16.83 -14.87
C LEU A 186 -11.90 -15.69 -15.76
N TYR A 187 -12.97 -15.01 -15.32
CA TYR A 187 -13.50 -13.85 -16.03
C TYR A 187 -12.40 -12.78 -16.23
N ARG A 188 -11.62 -12.50 -15.19
CA ARG A 188 -10.53 -11.56 -15.29
C ARG A 188 -9.44 -12.03 -16.26
N VAL A 189 -9.05 -13.29 -16.19
CA VAL A 189 -8.04 -13.88 -17.10
C VAL A 189 -8.50 -13.82 -18.56
N LEU A 190 -9.77 -14.10 -18.84
CA LEU A 190 -10.34 -13.94 -20.18
C LEU A 190 -10.26 -12.51 -20.72
N ASN A 191 -10.34 -11.50 -19.84
CA ASN A 191 -10.20 -10.10 -20.23
C ASN A 191 -8.75 -9.65 -20.43
N LEU A 192 -7.75 -10.51 -20.20
CA LEU A 192 -6.37 -10.16 -20.46
C LEU A 192 -6.13 -9.98 -21.97
N PRO A 193 -5.52 -8.86 -22.40
CA PRO A 193 -5.31 -8.57 -23.81
C PRO A 193 -4.52 -9.66 -24.55
N VAL A 194 -3.67 -10.42 -23.85
CA VAL A 194 -2.86 -11.51 -24.43
C VAL A 194 -3.69 -12.65 -25.01
N PHE A 195 -4.93 -12.87 -24.53
CA PHE A 195 -5.82 -13.91 -25.04
C PHE A 195 -6.75 -13.41 -26.13
N ASN A 196 -6.85 -12.08 -26.30
CA ASN A 196 -7.58 -11.42 -27.39
C ASN A 196 -9.06 -11.86 -27.53
N PHE A 197 -9.75 -12.10 -26.41
CA PHE A 197 -11.18 -12.32 -26.43
C PHE A 197 -11.93 -11.01 -26.60
N SER A 198 -12.92 -10.98 -27.49
CA SER A 198 -13.83 -9.85 -27.61
C SER A 198 -14.83 -9.80 -26.46
N HIS A 199 -15.34 -8.61 -26.15
CA HIS A 199 -16.38 -8.45 -25.11
C HIS A 199 -17.59 -9.36 -25.36
N LYS A 200 -18.01 -9.51 -26.63
CA LYS A 200 -19.12 -10.37 -27.01
C LYS A 200 -18.86 -11.85 -26.67
N GLU A 201 -17.67 -12.35 -26.99
CA GLU A 201 -17.29 -13.74 -26.67
C GLU A 201 -17.36 -14.00 -25.15
N ILE A 202 -16.85 -13.07 -24.35
CA ILE A 202 -16.88 -13.19 -22.88
C ILE A 202 -18.30 -13.12 -22.34
N VAL A 203 -19.15 -12.27 -22.89
CA VAL A 203 -20.58 -12.17 -22.52
C VAL A 203 -21.32 -13.49 -22.86
N ASP A 204 -21.04 -14.06 -24.03
CA ASP A 204 -21.67 -15.33 -24.45
C ASP A 204 -21.26 -16.49 -23.51
N PHE A 205 -19.99 -16.55 -23.07
CA PHE A 205 -19.53 -17.54 -22.09
C PHE A 205 -20.23 -17.37 -20.75
N ASN A 206 -20.32 -16.13 -20.24
CA ASN A 206 -21.00 -15.83 -18.98
C ASN A 206 -22.51 -16.14 -19.06
N TYR A 207 -23.15 -15.84 -20.17
CA TYR A 207 -24.56 -16.14 -20.36
C TYR A 207 -24.83 -17.65 -20.25
N ILE A 208 -24.00 -18.50 -20.87
CA ILE A 208 -24.13 -19.93 -20.80
C ILE A 208 -23.86 -20.45 -19.37
N ALA A 209 -22.81 -19.94 -18.71
CA ALA A 209 -22.53 -20.28 -17.34
C ALA A 209 -23.72 -19.96 -16.43
N TYR A 210 -24.27 -18.74 -16.53
CA TYR A 210 -25.44 -18.31 -15.78
C TYR A 210 -26.67 -19.17 -16.05
N LYS A 211 -27.02 -19.39 -17.34
CA LYS A 211 -28.20 -20.16 -17.74
C LYS A 211 -28.16 -21.60 -17.24
N LYS A 212 -26.97 -22.19 -17.14
CA LYS A 212 -26.77 -23.58 -16.72
C LYS A 212 -26.43 -23.73 -15.22
N ALA A 213 -26.28 -22.64 -14.50
CA ALA A 213 -25.75 -22.64 -13.14
C ALA A 213 -24.39 -23.35 -13.03
N TRP A 214 -23.54 -23.17 -14.03
CA TRP A 214 -22.19 -23.72 -14.10
C TRP A 214 -21.13 -22.70 -13.75
N SER A 215 -19.96 -23.17 -13.36
CA SER A 215 -18.77 -22.30 -13.34
C SER A 215 -18.42 -21.87 -14.77
N LEU A 216 -17.77 -20.73 -14.91
CA LEU A 216 -17.33 -20.24 -16.22
C LEU A 216 -16.37 -21.24 -16.90
N PHE A 217 -15.52 -21.92 -16.13
CA PHE A 217 -14.64 -22.99 -16.62
C PHE A 217 -15.44 -24.18 -17.18
N SER A 218 -16.48 -24.62 -16.48
CA SER A 218 -17.37 -25.69 -16.99
C SER A 218 -18.12 -25.28 -18.25
N ALA A 219 -18.52 -23.99 -18.34
CA ALA A 219 -19.14 -23.46 -19.54
C ALA A 219 -18.20 -23.47 -20.74
N LEU A 220 -16.96 -23.02 -20.58
CA LEU A 220 -15.93 -23.06 -21.63
C LEU A 220 -15.68 -24.49 -22.13
N ASN A 221 -15.49 -25.42 -21.20
CA ASN A 221 -15.29 -26.84 -21.58
C ASN A 221 -16.48 -27.45 -22.31
N SER A 222 -17.72 -27.08 -21.95
CA SER A 222 -18.92 -27.60 -22.61
C SER A 222 -19.10 -27.07 -24.02
N LEU A 223 -18.53 -25.92 -24.32
CA LEU A 223 -18.54 -25.28 -25.63
C LEU A 223 -17.38 -25.74 -26.51
N HIS A 224 -16.42 -26.47 -25.97
CA HIS A 224 -15.27 -26.99 -26.69
C HIS A 224 -15.73 -27.81 -27.89
N GLY A 225 -15.18 -27.54 -29.07
CA GLY A 225 -15.59 -28.17 -30.33
C GLY A 225 -16.93 -27.68 -30.94
N LYS A 226 -17.60 -26.68 -30.30
CA LYS A 226 -18.86 -26.09 -30.77
C LYS A 226 -18.73 -24.60 -31.12
N MET A 227 -17.55 -24.04 -30.99
CA MET A 227 -17.26 -22.64 -31.28
C MET A 227 -16.75 -22.47 -32.71
N GLY A 228 -16.77 -21.21 -33.18
CA GLY A 228 -16.07 -20.86 -34.42
C GLY A 228 -14.56 -21.09 -34.29
N ILE A 229 -13.88 -21.39 -35.39
CA ILE A 229 -12.47 -21.80 -35.42
C ILE A 229 -11.57 -20.82 -34.65
N GLU A 230 -11.77 -19.51 -34.83
CA GLU A 230 -10.96 -18.46 -34.17
C GLU A 230 -11.14 -18.45 -32.65
N VAL A 231 -12.42 -18.52 -32.20
CA VAL A 231 -12.74 -18.53 -30.75
C VAL A 231 -12.22 -19.80 -30.10
N GLN A 232 -12.36 -20.92 -30.80
CA GLN A 232 -11.85 -22.21 -30.34
C GLN A 232 -10.35 -22.19 -30.13
N ALA A 233 -9.60 -21.62 -31.06
CA ALA A 233 -8.12 -21.50 -30.94
C ALA A 233 -7.71 -20.66 -29.73
N LYS A 234 -8.42 -19.56 -29.41
CA LYS A 234 -8.17 -18.75 -28.22
C LYS A 234 -8.46 -19.55 -26.93
N VAL A 235 -9.56 -20.26 -26.88
CA VAL A 235 -9.95 -21.12 -25.74
C VAL A 235 -8.94 -22.24 -25.55
N ASP A 236 -8.54 -22.92 -26.61
CA ASP A 236 -7.58 -24.03 -26.57
C ASP A 236 -6.22 -23.53 -26.02
N ARG A 237 -5.74 -22.37 -26.49
CA ARG A 237 -4.50 -21.76 -26.01
C ARG A 237 -4.58 -21.51 -24.51
N LEU A 238 -5.68 -20.94 -24.02
CA LEU A 238 -5.87 -20.67 -22.60
C LEU A 238 -5.94 -21.95 -21.77
N LEU A 239 -6.76 -22.93 -22.20
CA LEU A 239 -6.93 -24.20 -21.48
C LEU A 239 -5.62 -25.00 -21.42
N GLN A 240 -4.87 -25.08 -22.52
CA GLN A 240 -3.55 -25.72 -22.55
C GLN A 240 -2.55 -25.03 -21.61
N LEU A 241 -2.58 -23.69 -21.53
CA LEU A 241 -1.72 -22.94 -20.58
C LEU A 241 -2.09 -23.29 -19.14
N ILE A 242 -3.39 -23.30 -18.82
CA ILE A 242 -3.88 -23.63 -17.46
C ILE A 242 -3.52 -25.07 -17.11
N GLU A 243 -3.75 -26.04 -18.00
CA GLU A 243 -3.42 -27.44 -17.77
C GLU A 243 -1.92 -27.65 -17.53
N ARG A 244 -1.06 -27.05 -18.36
CA ARG A 244 0.37 -27.11 -18.21
C ARG A 244 0.83 -26.51 -16.87
N HIS A 245 0.34 -25.34 -16.51
CA HIS A 245 0.73 -24.69 -15.26
C HIS A 245 0.17 -25.39 -14.03
N THR A 246 -1.01 -25.99 -14.11
CA THR A 246 -1.56 -26.80 -13.02
C THR A 246 -0.70 -28.05 -12.74
N ALA A 247 -0.12 -28.66 -13.77
CA ALA A 247 0.84 -29.72 -13.58
C ALA A 247 2.14 -29.20 -12.90
N LEU A 248 2.59 -28.01 -13.27
CA LEU A 248 3.79 -27.37 -12.71
C LEU A 248 3.60 -26.91 -11.26
N VAL A 249 2.43 -26.46 -10.83
CA VAL A 249 2.13 -26.05 -9.43
C VAL A 249 2.45 -27.17 -8.43
N LYS A 250 2.40 -28.41 -8.83
CA LYS A 250 2.70 -29.57 -7.95
C LYS A 250 4.18 -29.75 -7.64
N ILE A 251 5.07 -29.17 -8.45
CA ILE A 251 6.52 -29.41 -8.40
C ILE A 251 7.35 -28.13 -8.36
N LYS A 252 6.75 -26.99 -8.65
CA LYS A 252 7.42 -25.67 -8.72
C LYS A 252 6.95 -24.75 -7.61
N THR A 253 7.81 -23.82 -7.25
CA THR A 253 7.49 -22.76 -6.29
C THR A 253 6.59 -21.68 -6.91
N VAL A 254 5.96 -20.88 -6.08
CA VAL A 254 5.09 -19.79 -6.53
C VAL A 254 5.85 -18.77 -7.41
N GLY A 255 7.13 -18.51 -7.11
CA GLY A 255 7.98 -17.63 -7.91
C GLY A 255 8.27 -18.20 -9.31
N GLU A 256 8.51 -19.50 -9.41
CA GLU A 256 8.69 -20.17 -10.70
C GLU A 256 7.40 -20.17 -11.54
N ILE A 257 6.23 -20.38 -10.91
CA ILE A 257 4.92 -20.29 -11.57
C ILE A 257 4.64 -18.85 -12.01
N TYR A 258 4.98 -17.86 -11.20
CA TYR A 258 4.88 -16.45 -11.56
C TYR A 258 5.64 -16.12 -12.85
N LEU A 259 6.90 -16.51 -12.92
CA LEU A 259 7.74 -16.30 -14.11
C LEU A 259 7.22 -17.09 -15.32
N SER A 260 6.77 -18.33 -15.09
CA SER A 260 6.17 -19.15 -16.14
C SER A 260 4.92 -18.48 -16.73
N PHE A 261 4.04 -17.92 -15.88
CA PHE A 261 2.85 -17.20 -16.36
C PHE A 261 3.22 -15.99 -17.23
N LEU A 262 4.12 -15.13 -16.77
CA LEU A 262 4.50 -13.93 -17.50
C LEU A 262 5.10 -14.24 -18.88
N ASN A 263 5.92 -15.27 -18.97
CA ASN A 263 6.58 -15.65 -20.20
C ASN A 263 5.64 -16.46 -21.15
N ASP A 264 5.02 -17.52 -20.64
CA ASP A 264 4.29 -18.47 -21.45
C ASP A 264 2.96 -17.94 -21.97
N SER A 265 2.34 -16.99 -21.23
CA SER A 265 1.15 -16.28 -21.71
C SER A 265 1.48 -15.25 -22.80
N GLY A 266 2.72 -14.78 -22.89
CA GLY A 266 3.13 -13.62 -23.70
C GLY A 266 2.81 -12.28 -23.03
N TYR A 267 2.50 -12.28 -21.72
CA TYR A 267 2.12 -11.07 -21.01
C TYR A 267 3.27 -10.06 -20.91
N LEU A 268 4.49 -10.57 -20.67
CA LEU A 268 5.69 -9.73 -20.63
C LEU A 268 5.98 -9.10 -22.00
N GLU A 269 5.84 -9.87 -23.08
CA GLU A 269 6.03 -9.36 -24.44
C GLU A 269 5.03 -8.27 -24.79
N LEU A 270 3.77 -8.43 -24.37
CA LEU A 270 2.73 -7.41 -24.55
C LEU A 270 3.09 -6.11 -23.87
N LEU A 271 3.57 -6.16 -22.63
CA LEU A 271 3.96 -4.99 -21.86
C LEU A 271 5.10 -4.21 -22.53
N THR A 272 6.07 -4.90 -23.10
CA THR A 272 7.20 -4.25 -23.79
C THR A 272 6.81 -3.54 -25.10
N ARG A 273 5.60 -3.78 -25.62
CA ARG A 273 5.05 -3.12 -26.81
C ARG A 273 4.23 -1.86 -26.50
N GLN A 274 3.97 -1.57 -25.23
CA GLN A 274 3.26 -0.37 -24.79
C GLN A 274 4.17 0.86 -24.78
N ASP A 275 3.59 2.05 -24.54
CA ASP A 275 4.36 3.27 -24.35
C ASP A 275 5.39 3.09 -23.23
N GLU A 276 6.58 3.66 -23.43
CA GLU A 276 7.74 3.42 -22.55
C GLU A 276 7.45 3.73 -21.08
N LYS A 277 6.69 4.79 -20.79
CA LYS A 277 6.34 5.20 -19.42
C LYS A 277 5.40 4.19 -18.73
N ASP A 278 4.34 3.76 -19.41
CA ASP A 278 3.36 2.80 -18.88
C ASP A 278 3.96 1.41 -18.73
N SER A 279 4.83 1.03 -19.64
CA SER A 279 5.60 -0.21 -19.61
C SER A 279 6.52 -0.26 -18.40
N GLN A 280 7.30 0.80 -18.15
CA GLN A 280 8.24 0.87 -17.02
C GLN A 280 7.50 0.80 -15.67
N GLU A 281 6.37 1.51 -15.53
CA GLU A 281 5.56 1.47 -14.32
C GLU A 281 5.00 0.05 -14.06
N SER A 282 4.45 -0.59 -15.08
CA SER A 282 3.89 -1.93 -15.02
C SER A 282 4.95 -2.98 -14.65
N ILE A 283 6.12 -2.92 -15.27
CA ILE A 283 7.26 -3.80 -14.95
C ILE A 283 7.76 -3.52 -13.52
N GLY A 284 7.76 -2.27 -13.08
CA GLY A 284 8.08 -1.88 -11.72
C GLY A 284 7.17 -2.56 -10.68
N TYR A 285 5.85 -2.60 -10.92
CA TYR A 285 4.92 -3.32 -10.05
C TYR A 285 5.14 -4.83 -10.07
N LEU A 286 5.39 -5.42 -11.22
CA LEU A 286 5.68 -6.85 -11.33
C LEU A 286 6.96 -7.22 -10.55
N ASN A 287 8.00 -6.42 -10.65
CA ASN A 287 9.24 -6.64 -9.89
C ASN A 287 9.02 -6.54 -8.37
N GLN A 288 8.20 -5.59 -7.91
CA GLN A 288 7.86 -5.47 -6.49
C GLN A 288 7.04 -6.67 -6.01
N PHE A 289 6.13 -7.17 -6.83
CA PHE A 289 5.37 -8.37 -6.51
C PHE A 289 6.26 -9.62 -6.47
N LEU A 290 7.23 -9.72 -7.38
CA LEU A 290 8.23 -10.79 -7.33
C LEU A 290 9.06 -10.73 -6.03
N LYS A 291 9.50 -9.54 -5.60
CA LYS A 291 10.19 -9.38 -4.31
C LYS A 291 9.31 -9.82 -3.12
N ARG A 292 7.99 -9.56 -3.17
CA ARG A 292 7.04 -10.04 -2.15
C ARG A 292 6.94 -11.58 -2.15
N ILE A 293 6.88 -12.20 -3.34
CA ILE A 293 6.90 -13.66 -3.50
C ILE A 293 8.20 -14.24 -2.93
N GLN A 294 9.36 -13.68 -3.30
CA GLN A 294 10.66 -14.13 -2.79
C GLN A 294 10.76 -14.02 -1.26
N LYS A 295 10.20 -12.96 -0.68
CA LYS A 295 10.14 -12.81 0.79
C LYS A 295 9.30 -13.92 1.44
N PHE A 296 8.19 -14.29 0.84
CA PHE A 296 7.37 -15.43 1.29
C PHE A 296 8.15 -16.73 1.19
N GLU A 297 8.78 -17.01 0.04
CA GLU A 297 9.56 -18.23 -0.17
C GLU A 297 10.76 -18.39 0.78
N ALA A 298 11.32 -17.25 1.23
CA ALA A 298 12.40 -17.24 2.21
C ALA A 298 11.91 -17.49 3.64
N ALA A 299 10.66 -17.20 3.95
CA ALA A 299 10.07 -17.29 5.29
C ALA A 299 9.23 -18.57 5.49
N SER A 300 8.72 -19.17 4.41
CA SER A 300 7.82 -20.32 4.45
C SER A 300 8.50 -21.60 3.99
N ASP A 301 8.22 -22.70 4.69
CA ASP A 301 8.62 -24.06 4.27
C ASP A 301 7.78 -24.54 3.08
N ASP A 302 6.48 -24.19 3.05
CA ASP A 302 5.58 -24.46 1.93
C ASP A 302 5.60 -23.27 0.95
N LYS A 303 6.24 -23.46 -0.21
CA LYS A 303 6.40 -22.47 -1.27
C LYS A 303 5.37 -22.60 -2.38
N SER A 304 4.27 -23.28 -2.13
CA SER A 304 3.22 -23.50 -3.11
C SER A 304 2.42 -22.22 -3.40
N VAL A 305 1.77 -22.19 -4.57
CA VAL A 305 0.83 -21.11 -4.95
C VAL A 305 -0.30 -21.00 -3.92
N ARG A 306 -0.79 -22.12 -3.41
CA ARG A 306 -1.86 -22.13 -2.43
C ARG A 306 -1.47 -21.48 -1.11
N ALA A 307 -0.34 -21.87 -0.53
CA ALA A 307 0.15 -21.30 0.72
C ALA A 307 0.41 -19.79 0.57
N PHE A 308 0.93 -19.36 -0.58
CA PHE A 308 1.10 -17.94 -0.88
C PHE A 308 -0.22 -17.19 -0.95
N LEU A 309 -1.25 -17.76 -1.62
CA LEU A 309 -2.58 -17.14 -1.70
C LEU A 309 -3.26 -17.06 -0.33
N GLU A 310 -3.10 -18.06 0.53
CA GLU A 310 -3.63 -18.04 1.90
C GLU A 310 -3.00 -16.89 2.71
N GLU A 311 -1.67 -16.73 2.68
CA GLU A 311 -0.99 -15.61 3.35
C GLU A 311 -1.38 -14.26 2.76
N LEU A 312 -1.43 -14.16 1.42
CA LEU A 312 -1.80 -12.93 0.74
C LEU A 312 -3.24 -12.50 1.05
N ASN A 313 -4.18 -13.46 1.11
CA ASN A 313 -5.58 -13.17 1.49
C ASN A 313 -5.67 -12.69 2.94
N LEU A 314 -4.93 -13.27 3.87
CA LEU A 314 -4.85 -12.77 5.26
C LEU A 314 -4.32 -11.34 5.33
N GLU A 315 -3.30 -10.99 4.55
CA GLU A 315 -2.82 -9.61 4.45
C GLU A 315 -3.92 -8.68 3.92
N ILE A 316 -4.59 -9.06 2.83
CA ILE A 316 -5.67 -8.26 2.23
C ILE A 316 -6.85 -8.10 3.20
N ASP A 317 -7.26 -9.16 3.87
CA ASP A 317 -8.38 -9.16 4.84
C ASP A 317 -8.03 -8.33 6.08
N SER A 318 -6.75 -8.29 6.48
CA SER A 318 -6.27 -7.39 7.55
C SER A 318 -6.22 -5.91 7.12
N GLY A 319 -6.57 -5.62 5.87
CA GLY A 319 -6.57 -4.27 5.29
C GLY A 319 -5.22 -3.84 4.72
N GLU A 320 -4.23 -4.73 4.64
CA GLU A 320 -2.98 -4.46 3.95
C GLU A 320 -3.20 -4.49 2.43
N GLN A 321 -2.65 -3.51 1.76
CA GLN A 321 -2.76 -3.39 0.31
C GLN A 321 -1.44 -3.68 -0.42
N GLY A 322 -0.45 -4.20 0.29
CA GLY A 322 0.92 -4.32 -0.18
C GLY A 322 1.64 -2.97 -0.25
N THR A 323 2.88 -2.94 0.20
CA THR A 323 3.69 -1.73 0.15
C THR A 323 4.22 -1.55 -1.27
N ILE A 324 3.89 -0.43 -1.92
CA ILE A 324 4.66 0.03 -3.07
C ILE A 324 5.87 0.74 -2.47
N SER A 325 7.01 0.06 -2.46
CA SER A 325 8.27 0.72 -2.14
C SER A 325 8.73 1.44 -3.39
N PRO A 326 8.75 2.78 -3.41
CA PRO A 326 9.56 3.44 -4.41
C PRO A 326 10.99 2.99 -4.15
N ASP A 327 11.64 2.47 -5.17
CA ASP A 327 13.08 2.27 -5.12
C ASP A 327 13.70 3.67 -5.13
N LEU A 328 13.91 4.22 -3.93
CA LEU A 328 14.40 5.59 -3.75
C LEU A 328 15.81 5.76 -4.31
N GLU A 329 16.53 4.65 -4.50
CA GLU A 329 17.91 4.64 -4.97
C GLU A 329 18.03 4.31 -6.47
N ALA A 330 17.07 3.63 -7.09
CA ALA A 330 17.15 3.12 -8.46
C ALA A 330 16.30 3.87 -9.50
N GLY A 331 15.49 4.85 -9.08
CA GLY A 331 14.64 5.63 -9.99
C GLY A 331 15.27 6.96 -10.40
N PRO A 332 14.76 7.64 -11.46
CA PRO A 332 15.19 8.98 -11.80
C PRO A 332 14.94 9.94 -10.62
N GLU A 333 15.83 10.92 -10.46
CA GLU A 333 15.64 11.98 -9.45
C GLU A 333 14.31 12.71 -9.69
N ALA A 334 13.43 12.72 -8.69
CA ALA A 334 12.11 13.30 -8.82
C ALA A 334 11.51 13.71 -7.47
N ILE A 335 10.71 14.77 -7.48
CA ILE A 335 9.90 15.23 -6.34
C ILE A 335 8.89 14.14 -6.01
N ARG A 336 8.78 13.75 -4.76
CA ARG A 336 7.85 12.72 -4.30
C ARG A 336 6.54 13.35 -3.83
N ILE A 337 5.43 12.98 -4.46
CA ILE A 337 4.09 13.42 -4.05
C ILE A 337 3.35 12.20 -3.51
N MET A 338 2.81 12.29 -2.31
CA MET A 338 2.12 11.16 -1.67
C MET A 338 1.15 11.62 -0.58
N THR A 339 0.31 10.71 -0.13
CA THR A 339 -0.51 10.99 1.06
C THR A 339 0.35 10.93 2.33
N VAL A 340 -0.07 11.65 3.38
CA VAL A 340 0.59 11.58 4.72
C VAL A 340 0.66 10.12 5.21
N HIS A 341 -0.34 9.31 4.94
CA HIS A 341 -0.30 7.89 5.27
C HIS A 341 0.79 7.14 4.48
N GLY A 342 0.89 7.42 3.18
CA GLY A 342 1.90 6.80 2.31
C GLY A 342 3.33 7.23 2.63
N SER A 343 3.52 8.35 3.34
CA SER A 343 4.85 8.84 3.73
C SER A 343 5.40 8.18 5.00
N LYS A 344 4.59 7.38 5.70
CA LYS A 344 5.06 6.70 6.91
C LYS A 344 6.27 5.81 6.61
N GLY A 345 7.36 6.02 7.34
CA GLY A 345 8.62 5.29 7.14
C GLY A 345 9.57 5.95 6.14
N LEU A 346 9.16 7.00 5.43
CA LEU A 346 10.02 7.76 4.53
C LEU A 346 10.63 8.99 5.20
N GLU A 347 11.69 9.53 4.60
CA GLU A 347 12.40 10.70 5.06
C GLU A 347 12.66 11.66 3.91
N PHE A 348 12.44 12.95 4.13
CA PHE A 348 12.72 14.01 3.16
C PHE A 348 13.46 15.14 3.83
N LYS A 349 14.40 15.75 3.12
CA LYS A 349 15.12 16.93 3.61
C LYS A 349 14.22 18.16 3.62
N TYR A 350 13.32 18.25 2.63
CA TYR A 350 12.33 19.32 2.50
C TYR A 350 10.94 18.70 2.37
N THR A 351 10.06 19.00 3.31
CA THR A 351 8.70 18.46 3.33
C THR A 351 7.68 19.59 3.21
N PHE A 352 6.79 19.50 2.24
CA PHE A 352 5.66 20.38 2.06
C PHE A 352 4.38 19.63 2.44
N ILE A 353 3.60 20.19 3.35
CA ILE A 353 2.27 19.65 3.70
C ILE A 353 1.25 20.57 3.06
N ALA A 354 0.59 20.07 2.02
CA ALA A 354 -0.31 20.88 1.21
C ALA A 354 -1.78 20.69 1.60
N ASN A 355 -2.58 21.71 1.31
CA ASN A 355 -4.03 21.77 1.53
C ASN A 355 -4.42 21.65 3.02
N LEU A 356 -3.71 22.34 3.92
CA LEU A 356 -4.05 22.45 5.33
C LEU A 356 -5.26 23.38 5.51
N VAL A 357 -6.42 22.94 5.04
CA VAL A 357 -7.66 23.70 5.05
C VAL A 357 -8.66 23.04 5.99
N ASP A 358 -9.37 23.83 6.80
CA ASP A 358 -10.41 23.34 7.71
C ASP A 358 -11.41 22.43 6.98
N LYS A 359 -11.82 21.35 7.64
CA LYS A 359 -12.73 20.32 7.12
C LYS A 359 -12.18 19.48 5.94
N ARG A 360 -10.96 19.74 5.49
CA ARG A 360 -10.24 18.93 4.51
C ARG A 360 -9.02 18.25 5.12
N PHE A 361 -8.22 19.04 5.84
CA PHE A 361 -7.10 18.55 6.61
C PHE A 361 -6.89 19.46 7.85
N PRO A 362 -7.47 19.04 9.02
CA PRO A 362 -8.18 17.78 9.31
C PRO A 362 -9.52 17.65 8.61
N THR A 363 -9.93 16.40 8.39
CA THR A 363 -11.26 16.06 7.82
C THR A 363 -12.36 16.20 8.88
N ILE A 364 -13.60 16.48 8.45
CA ILE A 364 -14.74 16.44 9.34
C ILE A 364 -14.92 15.00 9.84
N GLU A 365 -15.13 14.85 11.15
CA GLU A 365 -15.53 13.58 11.74
C GLU A 365 -16.93 13.23 11.21
N ARG A 366 -17.01 12.18 10.40
CA ARG A 366 -18.31 11.66 9.95
C ARG A 366 -18.84 10.74 11.04
N LYS A 367 -19.87 11.19 11.77
CA LYS A 367 -20.64 10.28 12.62
C LYS A 367 -21.26 9.19 11.75
N GLU A 368 -21.26 7.97 12.25
CA GLU A 368 -22.00 6.89 11.60
C GLU A 368 -23.46 7.30 11.45
N GLN A 369 -24.03 7.06 10.27
CA GLN A 369 -25.41 7.47 9.98
C GLN A 369 -26.45 6.72 10.83
N ILE A 370 -26.07 5.53 11.36
CA ILE A 370 -26.88 4.70 12.24
C ILE A 370 -25.96 4.24 13.38
N GLU A 371 -26.17 4.81 14.56
CA GLU A 371 -25.47 4.34 15.76
C GLU A 371 -26.00 2.95 16.15
N ILE A 372 -25.11 1.97 16.24
CA ILE A 372 -25.46 0.65 16.77
C ILE A 372 -25.70 0.81 18.26
N PRO A 373 -26.92 0.49 18.77
CA PRO A 373 -27.19 0.59 20.20
C PRO A 373 -26.19 -0.21 21.02
N ALA A 374 -25.64 0.39 22.07
CA ALA A 374 -24.61 -0.22 22.93
C ALA A 374 -24.90 -1.67 23.39
N PRO A 375 -26.16 -2.07 23.67
CA PRO A 375 -26.48 -3.46 24.04
C PRO A 375 -26.30 -4.48 22.90
N LEU A 376 -26.22 -4.02 21.63
CA LEU A 376 -26.01 -4.88 20.46
C LEU A 376 -24.53 -5.04 20.10
N ILE A 377 -23.66 -4.23 20.69
CA ILE A 377 -22.21 -4.33 20.51
C ILE A 377 -21.71 -5.48 21.40
N LYS A 378 -21.44 -6.62 20.77
CA LYS A 378 -20.91 -7.82 21.47
C LYS A 378 -19.40 -7.81 21.64
N GLU A 379 -18.69 -6.98 20.89
CA GLU A 379 -17.24 -6.82 21.00
C GLU A 379 -16.92 -5.78 22.07
N ILE A 380 -16.21 -6.20 23.10
CA ILE A 380 -15.57 -5.28 24.04
C ILE A 380 -14.37 -4.72 23.32
N LEU A 381 -14.50 -3.52 22.76
CA LEU A 381 -13.35 -2.82 22.19
C LEU A 381 -12.28 -2.67 23.28
N PRO A 382 -11.01 -3.00 22.98
CA PRO A 382 -9.93 -2.83 23.95
C PRO A 382 -9.86 -1.37 24.42
N GLU A 383 -9.67 -1.16 25.75
CA GLU A 383 -9.50 0.19 26.31
C GLU A 383 -8.38 0.95 25.57
N GLY A 384 -8.74 2.01 24.87
CA GLY A 384 -7.78 2.85 24.14
C GLY A 384 -8.09 3.08 22.67
N ASP A 385 -9.09 2.43 22.13
CA ASP A 385 -9.51 2.56 20.72
C ASP A 385 -10.75 3.47 20.59
N PHE A 386 -10.61 4.75 20.94
CA PHE A 386 -11.63 5.78 20.71
C PHE A 386 -11.12 6.83 19.73
#